data_0a80b509405c9954f21dc7e069d6ef2a
#
_entry.id   0a80b509405c9954f21dc7e069d6ef2a
#
_cell.length_a   1.000
_cell.length_b   1.000
_cell.length_c   1.000
_cell.angle_alpha   90.00
_cell.angle_beta   90.00
_cell.angle_gamma   90.00
#
_symmetry.space_group_name_H-M   'P 1'
#
loop_
_entity.id
_entity.type
_entity.pdbx_description
1 polymer ?
#
loop_
_entity_poly.entity_id
_entity_poly.type
_entity_poly.pdbx_seq_one_letter_code
_entity_poly.pdbx_strand_id
1 'polypeptide(L)'
;MYPAGGTDAADESIDPSARRKRGPLDDNLKSPVPSVVKDLEVFRTCVKAGQRLAEIHVHYEQQPEYPLEKIEKKGEKPDYRVEKMKLSKDKTQLIYNQFLTLSGIPKETYEYRLGNRSALEWIVDQYQVSTDKRSGITNDPNREDDPRYILRLIAQVITVSLETVRIVHGLPELCPSKLSSQLGSAPSVQ
;
A
#
# COMPACT_ATOMS: atom_id res chain seq x y z
N MET A 1 -35.65 -10.04 52.30
CA MET A 1 -35.45 -11.47 52.53
C MET A 1 -35.16 -12.11 51.19
N TYR A 2 -33.88 -12.24 50.83
CA TYR A 2 -33.44 -12.87 49.60
C TYR A 2 -32.73 -14.19 49.95
N PRO A 3 -33.02 -15.29 49.29
CA PRO A 3 -32.32 -16.53 49.55
C PRO A 3 -30.98 -16.54 48.83
N ALA A 4 -29.94 -16.96 49.52
CA ALA A 4 -28.65 -17.32 48.98
C ALA A 4 -28.75 -18.64 48.19
N GLY A 5 -28.35 -18.62 46.94
CA GLY A 5 -28.14 -19.78 46.12
C GLY A 5 -26.72 -19.79 45.62
N GLY A 6 -25.88 -20.59 46.26
CA GLY A 6 -24.55 -20.87 45.76
C GLY A 6 -24.65 -21.76 44.52
N THR A 7 -23.86 -21.45 43.52
CA THR A 7 -23.50 -22.40 42.46
C THR A 7 -21.99 -22.44 42.33
N ASP A 8 -21.47 -23.59 42.65
CA ASP A 8 -20.07 -23.97 42.45
C ASP A 8 -19.69 -23.74 40.98
N ALA A 9 -18.79 -22.82 40.76
CA ALA A 9 -18.09 -22.69 39.49
C ALA A 9 -17.04 -23.82 39.43
N ALA A 10 -17.31 -24.83 38.63
CA ALA A 10 -16.35 -25.86 38.33
C ALA A 10 -15.09 -25.19 37.71
N ASP A 11 -14.00 -25.37 38.43
CA ASP A 11 -12.65 -25.13 37.99
C ASP A 11 -12.34 -26.10 36.78
N GLU A 12 -12.55 -25.61 35.55
CA GLU A 12 -12.05 -26.30 34.37
C GLU A 12 -10.53 -26.12 34.32
N SER A 13 -9.83 -26.99 34.99
CA SER A 13 -8.39 -27.17 34.84
C SER A 13 -8.08 -27.48 33.37
N ILE A 14 -7.55 -26.47 32.67
CA ILE A 14 -7.05 -26.63 31.31
C ILE A 14 -5.89 -27.60 31.38
N ASP A 15 -6.12 -28.81 30.88
CA ASP A 15 -5.12 -29.87 30.76
C ASP A 15 -3.98 -29.40 29.84
N PRO A 16 -2.78 -29.15 30.36
CA PRO A 16 -1.65 -28.71 29.55
C PRO A 16 -1.14 -29.77 28.58
N SER A 17 -1.66 -31.00 28.65
CA SER A 17 -1.29 -32.08 27.74
C SER A 17 -2.13 -32.13 26.45
N ALA A 18 -3.20 -31.33 26.35
CA ALA A 18 -3.97 -31.16 25.13
C ALA A 18 -3.20 -30.35 24.09
N ARG A 19 -1.96 -30.71 23.86
CA ARG A 19 -1.18 -30.29 22.70
C ARG A 19 -1.95 -30.73 21.47
N ARG A 20 -2.67 -29.83 20.81
CA ARG A 20 -3.26 -30.08 19.48
C ARG A 20 -2.18 -30.77 18.65
N LYS A 21 -2.35 -32.06 18.42
CA LYS A 21 -1.57 -32.78 17.40
C LYS A 21 -1.80 -32.00 16.11
N ARG A 22 -0.79 -31.26 15.66
CA ARG A 22 -0.80 -30.70 14.29
C ARG A 22 -0.98 -31.93 13.42
N GLY A 23 -2.12 -32.03 12.75
CA GLY A 23 -2.29 -33.01 11.70
C GLY A 23 -1.15 -32.87 10.69
N PRO A 24 -0.81 -33.93 9.93
CA PRO A 24 0.18 -33.81 8.89
C PRO A 24 -0.18 -32.57 8.07
N LEU A 25 0.78 -31.66 7.90
CA LEU A 25 0.66 -30.52 6.98
C LEU A 25 0.19 -31.14 5.67
N ASP A 26 -0.96 -30.66 5.21
CA ASP A 26 -1.56 -31.14 3.98
C ASP A 26 -0.54 -30.97 2.85
N ASP A 27 0.00 -32.10 2.37
CA ASP A 27 0.99 -32.13 1.28
C ASP A 27 0.47 -31.53 -0.03
N ASN A 28 -0.83 -31.19 -0.06
CA ASN A 28 -1.47 -30.49 -1.15
C ASN A 28 -1.31 -28.97 -1.10
N LEU A 29 -0.82 -28.38 -0.02
CA LEU A 29 -0.33 -27.00 -0.01
C LEU A 29 1.07 -26.96 -0.64
N LYS A 30 1.18 -27.39 -1.88
CA LYS A 30 2.26 -27.02 -2.79
C LYS A 30 2.01 -25.58 -3.26
N SER A 31 1.91 -24.67 -2.31
CA SER A 31 2.35 -23.29 -2.59
C SER A 31 3.79 -23.44 -3.05
N PRO A 32 4.18 -22.94 -4.23
CA PRO A 32 5.58 -22.92 -4.57
C PRO A 32 6.25 -22.11 -3.48
N VAL A 33 6.87 -22.82 -2.52
CA VAL A 33 7.83 -22.19 -1.61
C VAL A 33 8.79 -21.50 -2.56
N PRO A 34 8.90 -20.17 -2.53
CA PRO A 34 9.79 -19.48 -3.44
C PRO A 34 11.14 -20.17 -3.29
N SER A 35 11.67 -20.67 -4.39
CA SER A 35 12.90 -21.45 -4.44
C SER A 35 13.90 -20.74 -3.57
N VAL A 36 14.31 -21.38 -2.48
CA VAL A 36 15.17 -20.83 -1.45
C VAL A 36 16.28 -20.05 -2.15
N VAL A 37 16.34 -18.74 -1.90
CA VAL A 37 17.36 -17.88 -2.48
C VAL A 37 18.70 -18.46 -2.04
N LYS A 38 19.35 -19.21 -2.93
CA LYS A 38 20.61 -19.92 -2.64
C LYS A 38 21.79 -18.95 -2.52
N ASP A 39 21.63 -17.77 -3.09
CA ASP A 39 22.65 -16.73 -3.06
C ASP A 39 22.41 -15.80 -1.85
N LEU A 40 23.38 -15.79 -0.95
CA LEU A 40 23.35 -14.97 0.26
C LEU A 40 23.28 -13.47 -0.04
N GLU A 41 23.92 -13.00 -1.11
CA GLU A 41 23.90 -11.59 -1.50
C GLU A 41 22.54 -11.17 -2.03
N VAL A 42 21.90 -12.03 -2.82
CA VAL A 42 20.50 -11.83 -3.28
C VAL A 42 19.56 -11.80 -2.08
N PHE A 43 19.70 -12.72 -1.14
CA PHE A 43 18.91 -12.75 0.09
C PHE A 43 19.07 -11.45 0.90
N ARG A 44 20.29 -11.02 1.13
CA ARG A 44 20.60 -9.76 1.87
C ARG A 44 19.99 -8.55 1.16
N THR A 45 20.06 -8.51 -0.17
CA THR A 45 19.46 -7.43 -0.97
C THR A 45 17.94 -7.39 -0.80
N CYS A 46 17.26 -8.54 -0.86
CA CYS A 46 15.82 -8.62 -0.60
C CYS A 46 15.46 -8.20 0.82
N VAL A 47 16.24 -8.60 1.83
CA VAL A 47 16.02 -8.19 3.23
C VAL A 47 16.13 -6.68 3.39
N LYS A 48 17.17 -6.05 2.84
CA LYS A 48 17.36 -4.59 2.89
C LYS A 48 16.21 -3.86 2.17
N ALA A 49 15.82 -4.35 1.01
CA ALA A 49 14.69 -3.80 0.26
C ALA A 49 13.38 -3.88 1.05
N GLY A 50 13.09 -5.05 1.64
CA GLY A 50 11.91 -5.24 2.49
C GLY A 50 11.90 -4.33 3.72
N GLN A 51 13.03 -4.16 4.40
CA GLN A 51 13.17 -3.23 5.52
C GLN A 51 12.91 -1.79 5.09
N ARG A 52 13.50 -1.36 3.96
CA ARG A 52 13.29 0.00 3.44
C ARG A 52 11.84 0.22 3.01
N LEU A 53 11.21 -0.75 2.35
CA LEU A 53 9.79 -0.69 2.00
C LEU A 53 8.93 -0.55 3.26
N ALA A 54 9.15 -1.36 4.28
CA ALA A 54 8.43 -1.26 5.54
C ALA A 54 8.57 0.13 6.17
N GLU A 55 9.77 0.67 6.23
CA GLU A 55 10.06 2.00 6.79
C GLU A 55 9.28 3.10 6.06
N ILE A 56 9.36 3.18 4.73
CA ILE A 56 8.70 4.24 3.97
C ILE A 56 7.17 4.14 4.00
N HIS A 57 6.61 2.92 4.14
CA HIS A 57 5.17 2.74 4.21
C HIS A 57 4.60 2.99 5.62
N VAL A 58 5.34 2.63 6.67
CA VAL A 58 4.94 2.93 8.05
C VAL A 58 5.03 4.43 8.34
N HIS A 59 6.06 5.08 7.80
CA HIS A 59 6.33 6.51 8.02
C HIS A 59 6.08 7.36 6.76
N TYR A 60 5.03 7.05 6.00
CA TYR A 60 4.75 7.75 4.74
C TYR A 60 4.49 9.25 4.91
N GLU A 61 3.86 9.66 6.00
CA GLU A 61 3.63 11.08 6.32
C GLU A 61 4.89 11.83 6.79
N GLN A 62 5.99 11.13 7.03
CA GLN A 62 7.28 11.70 7.41
C GLN A 62 8.27 11.75 6.24
N GLN A 63 7.89 11.18 5.09
CA GLN A 63 8.74 11.22 3.91
C GLN A 63 8.82 12.65 3.36
N PRO A 64 9.94 13.01 2.68
CA PRO A 64 10.07 14.32 2.06
C PRO A 64 8.99 14.55 1.01
N GLU A 65 8.52 15.80 0.91
CA GLU A 65 7.57 16.20 -0.11
C GLU A 65 8.22 16.17 -1.49
N TYR A 66 7.56 15.55 -2.47
CA TYR A 66 7.99 15.64 -3.86
C TYR A 66 7.82 17.08 -4.37
N PRO A 67 8.81 17.65 -5.07
CA PRO A 67 8.80 19.05 -5.50
C PRO A 67 7.85 19.26 -6.69
N LEU A 68 6.55 19.30 -6.42
CA LEU A 68 5.54 19.62 -7.42
C LEU A 68 5.54 21.10 -7.73
N GLU A 69 5.34 21.45 -8.99
CA GLU A 69 5.08 22.82 -9.41
C GLU A 69 3.64 23.20 -9.02
N LYS A 70 3.51 24.34 -8.31
CA LYS A 70 2.22 24.88 -7.86
C LYS A 70 1.79 25.99 -8.81
N ILE A 71 0.74 25.75 -9.58
CA ILE A 71 0.15 26.73 -10.48
C ILE A 71 -1.03 27.35 -9.76
N GLU A 72 -0.84 28.58 -9.26
CA GLU A 72 -1.84 29.32 -8.50
C GLU A 72 -2.55 30.34 -9.39
N LYS A 73 -3.85 30.50 -9.17
CA LYS A 73 -4.65 31.49 -9.90
C LYS A 73 -4.38 32.88 -9.36
N LYS A 74 -3.96 33.80 -10.25
CA LYS A 74 -3.59 35.15 -9.89
C LYS A 74 -4.80 35.94 -9.36
N GLY A 75 -4.57 36.70 -8.29
CA GLY A 75 -5.56 37.64 -7.72
C GLY A 75 -6.55 37.03 -6.72
N GLU A 76 -6.45 35.75 -6.46
CA GLU A 76 -7.23 35.07 -5.41
C GLU A 76 -6.37 34.86 -4.15
N LYS A 77 -7.02 34.76 -2.98
CA LYS A 77 -6.33 34.41 -1.73
C LYS A 77 -5.97 32.92 -1.77
N PRO A 78 -4.81 32.53 -1.22
CA PRO A 78 -4.44 31.12 -1.11
C PRO A 78 -5.53 30.34 -0.35
N ASP A 79 -6.10 29.36 -1.02
CA ASP A 79 -7.06 28.41 -0.45
C ASP A 79 -6.56 26.99 -0.65
N TYR A 80 -6.38 26.27 0.45
CA TYR A 80 -5.92 24.89 0.46
C TYR A 80 -7.04 23.88 0.79
N ARG A 81 -8.28 24.38 0.91
CA ARG A 81 -9.43 23.51 1.11
C ARG A 81 -9.71 22.67 -0.15
N VAL A 82 -9.89 21.38 0.06
CA VAL A 82 -10.28 20.45 -0.99
C VAL A 82 -11.78 20.19 -0.89
N GLU A 83 -12.50 20.44 -1.97
CA GLU A 83 -13.85 19.92 -2.14
C GLU A 83 -13.83 18.72 -3.08
N LYS A 84 -13.21 18.89 -4.24
CA LYS A 84 -13.10 17.83 -5.24
C LYS A 84 -11.82 17.99 -6.04
N MET A 85 -11.03 16.94 -6.06
CA MET A 85 -9.80 16.87 -6.86
C MET A 85 -10.02 16.13 -8.18
N LYS A 86 -9.22 16.45 -9.19
CA LYS A 86 -9.29 15.77 -10.48
C LYS A 86 -7.92 15.67 -11.15
N LEU A 87 -7.53 14.47 -11.53
CA LEU A 87 -6.36 14.25 -12.38
C LEU A 87 -6.64 14.69 -13.82
N SER A 88 -5.63 15.25 -14.49
CA SER A 88 -5.65 15.51 -15.93
C SER A 88 -5.72 14.20 -16.72
N LYS A 89 -6.07 14.27 -18.00
CA LYS A 89 -6.17 13.07 -18.86
C LYS A 89 -4.83 12.36 -19.04
N ASP A 90 -3.76 13.13 -19.11
CA ASP A 90 -2.38 12.64 -19.22
C ASP A 90 -1.74 12.27 -17.88
N LYS A 91 -2.47 12.51 -16.76
CA LYS A 91 -2.05 12.24 -15.38
C LYS A 91 -0.78 12.98 -14.94
N THR A 92 -0.35 14.01 -15.65
CA THR A 92 0.81 14.83 -15.27
C THR A 92 0.48 15.95 -14.32
N GLN A 93 -0.82 16.27 -14.20
CA GLN A 93 -1.33 17.34 -13.37
C GLN A 93 -2.50 16.89 -12.49
N LEU A 94 -2.61 17.51 -11.33
CA LEU A 94 -3.74 17.35 -10.42
C LEU A 94 -4.38 18.72 -10.18
N ILE A 95 -5.62 18.89 -10.62
CA ILE A 95 -6.45 20.01 -10.25
C ILE A 95 -6.86 19.79 -8.80
N TYR A 96 -6.22 20.52 -7.88
CA TYR A 96 -6.40 20.36 -6.44
C TYR A 96 -7.69 21.03 -5.98
N ASN A 97 -7.93 22.27 -6.40
CA ASN A 97 -9.17 23.03 -6.21
C ASN A 97 -9.28 24.10 -7.29
N GLN A 98 -10.19 25.07 -7.12
CA GLN A 98 -10.39 26.17 -8.08
C GLN A 98 -9.20 27.13 -8.17
N PHE A 99 -8.40 27.21 -7.11
CA PHE A 99 -7.27 28.11 -6.97
C PHE A 99 -5.94 27.47 -7.38
N LEU A 100 -5.73 26.19 -7.06
CA LEU A 100 -4.44 25.50 -7.13
C LEU A 100 -4.48 24.30 -8.06
N THR A 101 -3.52 24.23 -8.96
CA THR A 101 -3.20 23.03 -9.75
C THR A 101 -1.76 22.61 -9.46
N LEU A 102 -1.55 21.33 -9.22
CA LEU A 102 -0.23 20.71 -9.02
C LEU A 102 0.23 20.11 -10.33
N SER A 103 1.44 20.44 -10.77
CA SER A 103 2.03 19.97 -12.03
C SER A 103 3.35 19.23 -11.78
N GLY A 104 3.78 18.44 -12.78
CA GLY A 104 5.05 17.72 -12.69
C GLY A 104 4.95 16.36 -12.00
N ILE A 105 3.80 15.71 -12.01
CA ILE A 105 3.63 14.36 -11.47
C ILE A 105 4.33 13.37 -12.42
N PRO A 106 5.35 12.61 -11.95
CA PRO A 106 6.01 11.60 -12.76
C PRO A 106 5.08 10.43 -13.11
N LYS A 107 5.23 9.89 -14.29
CA LYS A 107 4.41 8.74 -14.75
C LYS A 107 4.66 7.49 -13.93
N GLU A 108 5.86 7.30 -13.46
CA GLU A 108 6.31 6.19 -12.62
C GLU A 108 5.53 6.11 -11.29
N THR A 109 4.99 7.26 -10.80
CA THR A 109 4.12 7.31 -9.62
C THR A 109 2.93 6.35 -9.72
N TYR A 110 2.42 6.12 -10.93
CA TYR A 110 1.25 5.29 -11.18
C TYR A 110 1.58 3.79 -11.32
N GLU A 111 2.84 3.41 -11.31
CA GLU A 111 3.27 2.01 -11.31
C GLU A 111 3.08 1.39 -9.92
N TYR A 112 3.18 2.18 -8.84
CA TYR A 112 2.84 1.71 -7.50
C TYR A 112 1.33 1.60 -7.34
N ARG A 113 0.82 0.37 -7.44
CA ARG A 113 -0.62 0.08 -7.45
C ARG A 113 -1.05 -0.71 -6.21
N LEU A 114 -2.19 -0.29 -5.67
CA LEU A 114 -2.90 -0.95 -4.57
C LEU A 114 -4.20 -1.55 -5.15
N GLY A 115 -4.14 -2.79 -5.62
CA GLY A 115 -5.21 -3.40 -6.38
C GLY A 115 -5.35 -2.81 -7.78
N ASN A 116 -6.51 -2.25 -8.10
CA ASN A 116 -6.82 -1.71 -9.44
C ASN A 116 -6.42 -0.25 -9.65
N ARG A 117 -5.97 0.46 -8.61
CA ARG A 117 -5.61 1.89 -8.66
C ARG A 117 -4.20 2.12 -8.13
N SER A 118 -3.55 3.20 -8.54
CA SER A 118 -2.31 3.66 -7.91
C SER A 118 -2.58 4.27 -6.53
N ALA A 119 -1.53 4.34 -5.69
CA ALA A 119 -1.64 4.96 -4.37
C ALA A 119 -2.11 6.42 -4.46
N LEU A 120 -1.61 7.18 -5.44
CA LEU A 120 -2.03 8.55 -5.68
C LEU A 120 -3.52 8.65 -6.07
N GLU A 121 -4.00 7.77 -6.94
CA GLU A 121 -5.42 7.73 -7.33
C GLU A 121 -6.34 7.42 -6.13
N TRP A 122 -5.88 6.59 -5.19
CA TRP A 122 -6.59 6.35 -3.93
C TRP A 122 -6.69 7.62 -3.08
N ILE A 123 -5.59 8.37 -2.91
CA ILE A 123 -5.61 9.63 -2.15
C ILE A 123 -6.54 10.63 -2.80
N VAL A 124 -6.47 10.81 -4.12
CA VAL A 124 -7.35 11.73 -4.86
C VAL A 124 -8.83 11.39 -4.70
N ASP A 125 -9.17 10.11 -4.62
CA ASP A 125 -10.56 9.66 -4.46
C ASP A 125 -11.06 9.77 -3.01
N GLN A 126 -10.20 9.47 -2.02
CA GLN A 126 -10.58 9.43 -0.61
C GLN A 126 -10.58 10.81 0.07
N TYR A 127 -9.68 11.69 -0.34
CA TYR A 127 -9.52 13.02 0.30
C TYR A 127 -10.33 14.11 -0.41
N GLN A 128 -11.62 13.88 -0.61
CA GLN A 128 -12.58 14.88 -1.11
C GLN A 128 -13.80 14.91 -0.21
N VAL A 129 -14.48 16.05 -0.18
CA VAL A 129 -15.76 16.17 0.52
C VAL A 129 -16.81 15.30 -0.16
N SER A 130 -17.43 14.44 0.58
CA SER A 130 -18.45 13.54 0.07
C SER A 130 -19.59 13.40 1.06
N THR A 131 -20.83 13.38 0.56
CA THR A 131 -22.02 13.17 1.38
C THR A 131 -22.68 11.85 0.97
N ASP A 132 -22.83 10.97 1.94
CA ASP A 132 -23.59 9.74 1.74
C ASP A 132 -25.07 10.08 1.58
N LYS A 133 -25.63 9.72 0.42
CA LYS A 133 -27.03 10.05 0.09
C LYS A 133 -28.06 9.35 0.96
N ARG A 134 -27.69 8.22 1.57
CA ARG A 134 -28.61 7.39 2.37
C ARG A 134 -28.65 7.85 3.82
N SER A 135 -27.49 8.14 4.40
CA SER A 135 -27.37 8.56 5.80
C SER A 135 -27.40 10.08 5.97
N GLY A 136 -27.13 10.85 4.91
CA GLY A 136 -26.95 12.30 4.98
C GLY A 136 -25.65 12.75 5.63
N ILE A 137 -24.77 11.78 6.02
CA ILE A 137 -23.51 12.08 6.68
C ILE A 137 -22.51 12.62 5.66
N THR A 138 -21.93 13.78 5.96
CA THR A 138 -20.84 14.38 5.16
C THR A 138 -19.50 14.01 5.76
N ASN A 139 -18.64 13.41 4.94
CA ASN A 139 -17.23 13.20 5.25
C ASN A 139 -16.43 14.39 4.68
N ASP A 140 -15.78 15.14 5.55
CA ASP A 140 -14.89 16.25 5.19
C ASP A 140 -13.47 15.94 5.68
N PRO A 141 -12.53 15.64 4.78
CA PRO A 141 -11.16 15.29 5.14
C PRO A 141 -10.28 16.50 5.43
N ASN A 142 -10.78 17.72 5.23
CA ASN A 142 -10.02 18.94 5.50
C ASN A 142 -9.79 19.13 6.99
N ARG A 143 -8.59 19.57 7.36
CA ARG A 143 -8.19 19.83 8.75
C ARG A 143 -8.10 21.32 8.99
N GLU A 144 -8.80 21.84 9.99
CA GLU A 144 -8.76 23.26 10.35
C GLU A 144 -7.43 23.66 10.99
N ASP A 145 -6.82 22.75 11.74
CA ASP A 145 -5.52 22.89 12.38
C ASP A 145 -4.35 22.78 11.41
N ASP A 146 -4.53 22.13 10.28
CA ASP A 146 -3.50 21.96 9.23
C ASP A 146 -4.11 22.04 7.82
N PRO A 147 -4.40 23.22 7.31
CA PRO A 147 -5.03 23.37 5.99
C PRO A 147 -4.21 22.82 4.83
N ARG A 148 -2.88 22.64 5.01
CA ARG A 148 -1.97 22.09 3.98
C ARG A 148 -1.76 20.59 4.10
N TYR A 149 -2.42 19.91 5.02
CA TYR A 149 -2.22 18.48 5.26
C TYR A 149 -2.40 17.65 3.99
N ILE A 150 -3.51 17.82 3.27
CA ILE A 150 -3.80 17.05 2.05
C ILE A 150 -2.79 17.34 0.93
N LEU A 151 -2.38 18.59 0.78
CA LEU A 151 -1.36 19.00 -0.19
C LEU A 151 -0.01 18.32 0.09
N ARG A 152 0.41 18.33 1.36
CA ARG A 152 1.63 17.69 1.82
C ARG A 152 1.55 16.17 1.64
N LEU A 153 0.42 15.56 2.03
CA LEU A 153 0.18 14.14 1.88
C LEU A 153 0.30 13.67 0.42
N ILE A 154 -0.26 14.42 -0.53
CA ILE A 154 -0.13 14.12 -1.96
C ILE A 154 1.34 14.08 -2.38
N ALA A 155 2.11 15.10 -2.00
CA ALA A 155 3.53 15.17 -2.34
C ALA A 155 4.34 14.03 -1.69
N GLN A 156 4.03 13.65 -0.46
CA GLN A 156 4.66 12.53 0.25
C GLN A 156 4.31 11.17 -0.38
N VAL A 157 3.05 10.97 -0.77
CA VAL A 157 2.62 9.72 -1.43
C VAL A 157 3.29 9.57 -2.80
N ILE A 158 3.54 10.65 -3.52
CA ILE A 158 4.33 10.62 -4.77
C ILE A 158 5.76 10.14 -4.48
N THR A 159 6.42 10.67 -3.45
CA THR A 159 7.77 10.24 -3.04
C THR A 159 7.77 8.75 -2.67
N VAL A 160 6.83 8.31 -1.84
CA VAL A 160 6.69 6.89 -1.45
C VAL A 160 6.48 6.00 -2.67
N SER A 161 5.63 6.41 -3.62
CA SER A 161 5.36 5.66 -4.84
C SER A 161 6.62 5.49 -5.68
N LEU A 162 7.37 6.57 -5.92
CA LEU A 162 8.61 6.53 -6.70
C LEU A 162 9.70 5.69 -6.02
N GLU A 163 9.88 5.84 -4.70
CA GLU A 163 10.85 5.04 -3.94
C GLU A 163 10.46 3.56 -3.96
N THR A 164 9.17 3.23 -3.83
CA THR A 164 8.67 1.86 -3.92
C THR A 164 8.99 1.24 -5.28
N VAL A 165 8.67 1.94 -6.37
CA VAL A 165 8.96 1.49 -7.75
C VAL A 165 10.46 1.30 -7.94
N ARG A 166 11.28 2.26 -7.49
CA ARG A 166 12.74 2.17 -7.58
C ARG A 166 13.31 0.97 -6.84
N ILE A 167 12.84 0.71 -5.62
CA ILE A 167 13.28 -0.43 -4.82
C ILE A 167 12.91 -1.74 -5.50
N VAL A 168 11.66 -1.86 -5.97
CA VAL A 168 11.15 -3.09 -6.62
C VAL A 168 11.88 -3.37 -7.93
N HIS A 169 12.10 -2.35 -8.76
CA HIS A 169 12.87 -2.49 -10.02
C HIS A 169 14.36 -2.80 -9.78
N GLY A 170 14.89 -2.42 -8.64
CA GLY A 170 16.26 -2.73 -8.24
C GLY A 170 16.46 -4.13 -7.65
N LEU A 171 15.39 -4.90 -7.47
CA LEU A 171 15.51 -6.27 -6.96
C LEU A 171 16.11 -7.20 -8.01
N PRO A 172 17.01 -8.11 -7.61
CA PRO A 172 17.54 -9.12 -8.51
C PRO A 172 16.44 -10.10 -8.94
N GLU A 173 16.54 -10.62 -10.16
CA GLU A 173 15.63 -11.67 -10.63
C GLU A 173 15.73 -12.90 -9.73
N LEU A 174 14.65 -13.22 -9.03
CA LEU A 174 14.60 -14.34 -8.08
C LEU A 174 14.38 -15.70 -8.74
N CYS A 175 14.00 -15.72 -10.03
CA CYS A 175 13.83 -16.94 -10.81
C CYS A 175 14.71 -16.90 -12.07
N PRO A 176 15.76 -17.74 -12.18
CA PRO A 176 16.30 -17.99 -13.49
C PRO A 176 15.24 -18.74 -14.33
N SER A 177 14.79 -18.12 -15.42
CA SER A 177 13.87 -18.71 -16.41
C SER A 177 14.50 -19.87 -17.20
N LYS A 178 15.15 -20.82 -16.51
CA LYS A 178 15.86 -21.97 -17.12
C LYS A 178 15.15 -23.31 -16.88
N LEU A 179 13.82 -23.34 -16.86
CA LEU A 179 13.11 -24.62 -16.81
C LEU A 179 12.29 -24.94 -18.08
N SER A 180 12.35 -24.09 -19.12
CA SER A 180 11.58 -24.35 -20.36
C SER A 180 12.38 -24.91 -21.54
N SER A 181 13.68 -25.19 -21.39
CA SER A 181 14.51 -25.68 -22.50
C SER A 181 15.03 -27.11 -22.39
N GLN A 182 14.57 -27.90 -21.37
CA GLN A 182 15.00 -29.31 -21.24
C GLN A 182 13.88 -30.36 -21.38
N LEU A 183 12.71 -29.99 -21.87
CA LEU A 183 11.62 -30.94 -22.15
C LEU A 183 11.38 -31.09 -23.67
N GLY A 184 12.45 -31.23 -24.44
CA GLY A 184 12.33 -31.38 -25.87
C GLY A 184 13.45 -32.17 -26.50
N SER A 185 13.57 -33.49 -26.16
CA SER A 185 14.11 -34.49 -27.09
C SER A 185 14.03 -35.89 -26.43
N ALA A 186 12.89 -36.54 -26.59
CA ALA A 186 12.84 -37.99 -26.48
C ALA A 186 13.53 -38.58 -27.71
N PRO A 187 14.48 -39.52 -27.57
CA PRO A 187 15.03 -40.23 -28.73
C PRO A 187 13.98 -41.18 -29.27
N SER A 188 13.71 -41.08 -30.57
CA SER A 188 12.96 -42.09 -31.32
C SER A 188 13.74 -43.39 -31.31
N VAL A 189 13.14 -44.41 -30.75
CA VAL A 189 13.65 -45.81 -30.91
C VAL A 189 13.11 -46.36 -32.22
N GLN A 190 14.02 -46.76 -33.09
CA GLN A 190 13.75 -47.60 -34.24
C GLN A 190 13.58 -49.02 -33.79
#